data_fabc7b6d1e1377911753df00dc07079a
#
_entry.id   fabc7b6d1e1377911753df00dc07079a
#
_cell.length_a   1.000
_cell.length_b   1.000
_cell.length_c   1.000
_cell.angle_alpha   90.00
_cell.angle_beta   90.00
_cell.angle_gamma   90.00
#
_symmetry.space_group_name_H-M   'P 1'
#
loop_
_entity.id
_entity.type
_entity.pdbx_description
1 polymer ?
#
loop_
_entity_poly.entity_id
_entity_poly.type
_entity_poly.pdbx_seq_one_letter_code
_entity_poly.pdbx_strand_id
1 'polypeptide(L)'
;MSSVKATQLRPGMVIQHEGQLFTIFSVDHRTPGNKRGSMQTRMRNLRTGAIIDYRFRAEEFVDRAILDEVEFEYLYNEGDDFHFMNTKNYEQMQLSREELGETVYYLIPSTIVKVEFFEEKAIGVDLPDTMDMKVIQTEPTLQKATASAVMKPATLETGLVVQVPPFVNEGDRIKVDTSEARYVQRVE
;
A
#
# COMPACT_ATOMS: atom_id res chain seq x y z
N MET A 1 2.33 -2.05 23.45
CA MET A 1 3.18 -0.90 23.02
C MET A 1 4.55 -1.02 23.66
N SER A 2 5.60 -0.74 22.93
CA SER A 2 6.96 -0.68 23.48
C SER A 2 7.53 0.71 23.23
N SER A 3 8.08 1.35 24.27
CA SER A 3 8.69 2.67 24.12
C SER A 3 10.17 2.52 23.74
N VAL A 4 10.62 3.23 22.70
CA VAL A 4 12.00 3.23 22.22
C VAL A 4 12.56 4.63 22.21
N LYS A 5 13.88 4.78 22.35
CA LYS A 5 14.50 6.10 22.18
C LYS A 5 14.46 6.53 20.71
N ALA A 6 14.31 7.83 20.44
CA ALA A 6 14.30 8.34 19.07
C ALA A 6 15.55 7.93 18.26
N THR A 7 16.70 7.76 18.90
CA THR A 7 17.93 7.24 18.28
C THR A 7 17.82 5.79 17.78
N GLN A 8 16.83 5.05 18.24
CA GLN A 8 16.58 3.66 17.84
C GLN A 8 15.57 3.54 16.71
N LEU A 9 14.95 4.65 16.30
CA LEU A 9 14.01 4.67 15.18
C LEU A 9 14.71 4.22 13.88
N ARG A 10 13.99 3.44 13.09
CA ARG A 10 14.46 2.93 11.78
C ARG A 10 13.33 3.04 10.75
N PRO A 11 13.66 3.16 9.46
CA PRO A 11 12.68 3.03 8.39
C PRO A 11 11.92 1.71 8.50
N GLY A 12 10.63 1.74 8.21
CA GLY A 12 9.70 0.61 8.34
C GLY A 12 9.09 0.43 9.74
N MET A 13 9.56 1.14 10.76
CA MET A 13 8.91 1.10 12.07
C MET A 13 7.61 1.90 12.05
N VAL A 14 6.60 1.36 12.75
CA VAL A 14 5.37 2.09 13.04
C VAL A 14 5.45 2.66 14.44
N ILE A 15 5.11 3.93 14.57
CA ILE A 15 5.09 4.66 15.84
C ILE A 15 3.75 5.33 16.07
N GLN A 16 3.41 5.53 17.34
CA GLN A 16 2.30 6.38 17.74
C GLN A 16 2.82 7.77 18.06
N HIS A 17 2.28 8.77 17.39
CA HIS A 17 2.61 10.17 17.61
C HIS A 17 1.34 11.01 17.59
N GLU A 18 1.10 11.80 18.66
CA GLU A 18 -0.11 12.61 18.82
C GLU A 18 -1.42 11.80 18.66
N GLY A 19 -1.43 10.55 19.14
CA GLY A 19 -2.60 9.67 19.07
C GLY A 19 -2.86 9.06 17.69
N GLN A 20 -1.94 9.26 16.73
CA GLN A 20 -2.03 8.71 15.38
C GLN A 20 -0.86 7.78 15.08
N LEU A 21 -1.08 6.84 14.16
CA LEU A 21 -0.06 5.89 13.73
C LEU A 21 0.65 6.39 12.47
N PHE A 22 1.98 6.30 12.50
CA PHE A 22 2.85 6.71 11.40
C PHE A 22 3.87 5.63 11.08
N THR A 23 4.06 5.33 9.81
CA THR A 23 5.21 4.55 9.32
C THR A 23 6.38 5.48 9.05
N ILE A 24 7.56 5.12 9.54
CA ILE A 24 8.79 5.89 9.32
C ILE A 24 9.39 5.52 7.95
N PHE A 25 9.58 6.49 7.08
CA PHE A 25 10.27 6.31 5.79
C PHE A 25 11.76 6.54 5.86
N SER A 26 12.17 7.62 6.54
CA SER A 26 13.58 7.94 6.70
C SER A 26 13.88 8.54 8.07
N VAL A 27 15.11 8.34 8.52
CA VAL A 27 15.61 8.86 9.78
C VAL A 27 17.02 9.39 9.56
N ASP A 28 17.23 10.68 9.81
CA ASP A 28 18.53 11.34 9.74
C ASP A 28 18.95 11.81 11.13
N HIS A 29 20.10 11.31 11.60
CA HIS A 29 20.68 11.76 12.86
C HIS A 29 21.49 13.04 12.63
N ARG A 30 21.04 14.13 13.21
CA ARG A 30 21.74 15.43 13.15
C ARG A 30 22.28 15.80 14.52
N THR A 31 23.61 15.92 14.61
CA THR A 31 24.31 16.40 15.81
C THR A 31 25.04 17.66 15.43
N PRO A 32 24.42 18.86 15.53
CA PRO A 32 25.11 20.12 15.23
C PRO A 32 26.01 20.50 16.39
N GLY A 33 27.35 20.40 16.20
CA GLY A 33 28.36 20.94 17.11
C GLY A 33 28.11 20.61 18.60
N ASN A 34 28.15 21.61 19.47
CA ASN A 34 27.94 21.48 20.93
C ASN A 34 26.45 21.40 21.36
N LYS A 35 25.51 21.06 20.47
CA LYS A 35 24.08 20.96 20.77
C LYS A 35 23.62 19.52 20.88
N ARG A 36 22.52 19.31 21.65
CA ARG A 36 21.87 17.99 21.78
C ARG A 36 21.47 17.46 20.39
N GLY A 37 21.77 16.20 20.14
CA GLY A 37 21.40 15.49 18.90
C GLY A 37 19.89 15.46 18.69
N SER A 38 19.48 15.41 17.43
CA SER A 38 18.08 15.26 17.03
C SER A 38 17.97 14.26 15.90
N MET A 39 16.83 13.57 15.87
CA MET A 39 16.45 12.62 14.83
C MET A 39 15.42 13.32 13.94
N GLN A 40 15.79 13.62 12.71
CA GLN A 40 14.84 14.12 11.72
C GLN A 40 14.21 12.92 11.02
N THR A 41 12.90 12.79 11.14
CA THR A 41 12.15 11.67 10.57
C THR A 41 11.20 12.17 9.51
N ARG A 42 11.11 11.43 8.43
CA ARG A 42 10.03 11.56 7.45
C ARG A 42 9.10 10.38 7.64
N MET A 43 7.84 10.65 7.88
CA MET A 43 6.88 9.60 8.24
C MET A 43 5.53 9.82 7.57
N ARG A 44 4.82 8.72 7.32
CA ARG A 44 3.51 8.71 6.67
C ARG A 44 2.46 8.30 7.68
N ASN A 45 1.40 9.08 7.77
CA ASN A 45 0.23 8.74 8.54
C ASN A 45 -0.49 7.53 7.91
N LEU A 46 -0.71 6.47 8.69
CA LEU A 46 -1.33 5.24 8.18
C LEU A 46 -2.81 5.43 7.82
N ARG A 47 -3.49 6.37 8.46
CA ARG A 47 -4.92 6.62 8.22
C ARG A 47 -5.14 7.55 7.02
N THR A 48 -4.38 8.66 6.94
CA THR A 48 -4.62 9.72 5.95
C THR A 48 -3.71 9.64 4.75
N GLY A 49 -2.64 8.83 4.81
CA GLY A 49 -1.59 8.77 3.80
C GLY A 49 -0.67 10.01 3.77
N ALA A 50 -0.95 11.03 4.58
CA ALA A 50 -0.19 12.27 4.59
C ALA A 50 1.25 12.04 5.06
N ILE A 51 2.21 12.61 4.34
CA ILE A 51 3.64 12.56 4.69
C ILE A 51 3.98 13.83 5.46
N ILE A 52 4.62 13.65 6.62
CA ILE A 52 5.11 14.75 7.45
C ILE A 52 6.58 14.55 7.80
N ASP A 53 7.28 15.65 7.95
CA ASP A 53 8.64 15.70 8.51
C ASP A 53 8.53 16.11 9.98
N TYR A 54 9.08 15.31 10.89
CA TYR A 54 9.08 15.60 12.31
C TYR A 54 10.48 15.43 12.92
N ARG A 55 10.77 16.25 13.92
CA ARG A 55 12.07 16.26 14.59
C ARG A 55 11.94 15.86 16.04
N PHE A 56 12.33 14.62 16.35
CA PHE A 56 12.45 14.13 17.71
C PHE A 56 13.78 14.59 18.34
N ARG A 57 13.79 14.79 19.66
CA ARG A 57 15.05 14.93 20.40
C ARG A 57 15.70 13.55 20.52
N ALA A 58 17.03 13.47 20.48
CA ALA A 58 17.75 12.19 20.51
C ALA A 58 17.41 11.31 21.74
N GLU A 59 17.14 11.95 22.87
CA GLU A 59 16.80 11.29 24.13
C GLU A 59 15.30 11.08 24.34
N GLU A 60 14.46 11.55 23.42
CA GLU A 60 13.02 11.43 23.51
C GLU A 60 12.59 9.97 23.35
N PHE A 61 11.59 9.58 24.13
CA PHE A 61 10.97 8.25 24.00
C PHE A 61 9.76 8.36 23.06
N VAL A 62 9.67 7.41 22.15
CA VAL A 62 8.62 7.31 21.15
C VAL A 62 7.94 5.96 21.30
N ASP A 63 6.64 5.94 21.31
CA ASP A 63 5.87 4.71 21.44
C ASP A 63 5.86 3.98 20.09
N ARG A 64 6.49 2.80 20.05
CA ARG A 64 6.47 1.91 18.91
C ARG A 64 5.19 1.09 18.94
N ALA A 65 4.42 1.14 17.87
CA ALA A 65 3.32 0.24 17.62
C ALA A 65 3.83 -1.05 16.98
N ILE A 66 3.36 -2.18 17.51
CA ILE A 66 3.57 -3.48 16.88
C ILE A 66 2.25 -3.80 16.20
N LEU A 67 2.31 -4.09 14.91
CA LEU A 67 1.16 -4.47 14.12
C LEU A 67 1.11 -5.98 14.03
N ASP A 68 -0.07 -6.54 14.19
CA ASP A 68 -0.33 -7.94 13.93
C ASP A 68 -0.83 -8.07 12.48
N GLU A 69 -0.12 -8.83 11.66
CA GLU A 69 -0.48 -9.12 10.29
C GLU A 69 -1.25 -10.44 10.22
N VAL A 70 -2.43 -10.41 9.64
CA VAL A 70 -3.27 -11.59 9.45
C VAL A 70 -3.68 -11.70 8.00
N GLU A 71 -3.58 -12.91 7.44
CA GLU A 71 -3.98 -13.18 6.05
C GLU A 71 -5.50 -13.35 5.95
N PHE A 72 -6.08 -12.61 5.01
CA PHE A 72 -7.48 -12.67 4.66
C PHE A 72 -7.64 -12.89 3.16
N GLU A 73 -8.68 -13.62 2.78
CA GLU A 73 -9.15 -13.74 1.42
C GLU A 73 -10.25 -12.70 1.17
N TYR A 74 -10.10 -11.88 0.15
CA TYR A 74 -11.17 -11.01 -0.31
C TYR A 74 -12.25 -11.85 -1.01
N LEU A 75 -13.49 -11.72 -0.58
CA LEU A 75 -14.61 -12.48 -1.10
C LEU A 75 -15.41 -11.71 -2.16
N TYR A 76 -16.02 -10.61 -1.75
CA TYR A 76 -16.85 -9.75 -2.60
C TYR A 76 -17.07 -8.39 -1.93
N ASN A 77 -17.69 -7.47 -2.65
CA ASN A 77 -18.18 -6.21 -2.09
C ASN A 77 -19.70 -6.08 -2.28
N GLU A 78 -20.33 -5.40 -1.34
CA GLU A 78 -21.73 -4.98 -1.40
C GLU A 78 -21.78 -3.46 -1.24
N GLY A 79 -21.90 -2.77 -2.37
CA GLY A 79 -21.74 -1.30 -2.40
C GLY A 79 -20.32 -0.87 -2.00
N ASP A 80 -20.21 -0.12 -0.92
CA ASP A 80 -18.92 0.36 -0.38
C ASP A 80 -18.34 -0.52 0.74
N ASP A 81 -18.96 -1.65 1.03
CA ASP A 81 -18.54 -2.61 2.04
C ASP A 81 -17.85 -3.81 1.37
N PHE A 82 -16.62 -4.10 1.76
CA PHE A 82 -15.77 -5.15 1.23
C PHE A 82 -15.63 -6.26 2.26
N HIS A 83 -15.96 -7.48 1.88
CA HIS A 83 -16.01 -8.65 2.75
C HIS A 83 -14.76 -9.49 2.59
N PHE A 84 -14.14 -9.81 3.71
CA PHE A 84 -12.92 -10.60 3.80
C PHE A 84 -13.13 -11.78 4.75
N MET A 85 -12.44 -12.87 4.50
CA MET A 85 -12.46 -14.08 5.33
C MET A 85 -11.02 -14.41 5.76
N ASN A 86 -10.84 -14.61 7.06
CA ASN A 86 -9.58 -15.06 7.62
C ASN A 86 -9.23 -16.46 7.10
N THR A 87 -8.04 -16.64 6.53
CA THR A 87 -7.62 -17.89 5.90
C THR A 87 -7.40 -19.05 6.89
N LYS A 88 -7.27 -18.74 8.20
CA LYS A 88 -6.99 -19.75 9.24
C LYS A 88 -8.22 -20.19 10.03
N ASN A 89 -9.03 -19.22 10.49
CA ASN A 89 -10.17 -19.48 11.36
C ASN A 89 -11.53 -19.25 10.69
N TYR A 90 -11.53 -18.78 9.41
CA TYR A 90 -12.72 -18.53 8.58
C TYR A 90 -13.66 -17.45 9.13
N GLU A 91 -13.21 -16.67 10.11
CA GLU A 91 -13.96 -15.52 10.57
C GLU A 91 -14.03 -14.45 9.47
N GLN A 92 -15.20 -13.87 9.31
CA GLN A 92 -15.43 -12.82 8.34
C GLN A 92 -15.34 -11.46 8.97
N MET A 93 -14.79 -10.52 8.22
CA MET A 93 -14.77 -9.11 8.55
C MET A 93 -15.14 -8.26 7.35
N GLN A 94 -15.50 -7.03 7.61
CA GLN A 94 -15.91 -6.06 6.61
C GLN A 94 -15.05 -4.81 6.79
N LEU A 95 -14.58 -4.26 5.67
CA LEU A 95 -13.89 -2.98 5.60
C LEU A 95 -14.61 -2.09 4.59
N SER A 96 -14.74 -0.82 4.94
CA SER A 96 -15.34 0.17 4.05
C SER A 96 -14.36 0.62 2.95
N ARG A 97 -14.92 1.16 1.86
CA ARG A 97 -14.12 1.80 0.79
C ARG A 97 -13.21 2.91 1.33
N GLU A 98 -13.67 3.66 2.35
CA GLU A 98 -12.88 4.73 2.96
C GLU A 98 -11.63 4.17 3.68
N GLU A 99 -11.78 3.03 4.38
CA GLU A 99 -10.67 2.36 5.08
C GLU A 99 -9.69 1.73 4.11
N LEU A 100 -10.17 1.19 2.99
CA LEU A 100 -9.35 0.55 1.96
C LEU A 100 -8.65 1.56 1.03
N GLY A 101 -9.26 2.72 0.79
CA GLY A 101 -8.73 3.73 -0.14
C GLY A 101 -8.44 3.18 -1.53
N GLU A 102 -7.23 3.40 -2.06
CA GLU A 102 -6.81 2.94 -3.39
C GLU A 102 -6.69 1.41 -3.51
N THR A 103 -6.61 0.68 -2.39
CA THR A 103 -6.52 -0.78 -2.36
C THR A 103 -7.72 -1.44 -3.07
N VAL A 104 -8.89 -0.79 -3.09
CA VAL A 104 -10.10 -1.30 -3.76
C VAL A 104 -9.90 -1.61 -5.24
N TYR A 105 -9.00 -0.88 -5.91
CA TYR A 105 -8.71 -1.09 -7.34
C TYR A 105 -7.89 -2.35 -7.63
N TYR A 106 -7.42 -3.04 -6.59
CA TYR A 106 -6.64 -4.28 -6.71
C TYR A 106 -7.39 -5.50 -6.19
N LEU A 107 -8.56 -5.32 -5.55
CA LEU A 107 -9.31 -6.42 -4.96
C LEU A 107 -10.11 -7.17 -6.04
N ILE A 108 -9.65 -8.37 -6.35
CA ILE A 108 -10.32 -9.36 -7.19
C ILE A 108 -10.74 -10.51 -6.29
N PRO A 109 -11.95 -11.10 -6.45
CA PRO A 109 -12.37 -12.24 -5.63
C PRO A 109 -11.29 -13.33 -5.53
N SER A 110 -11.12 -13.87 -4.33
CA SER A 110 -10.05 -14.83 -3.95
C SER A 110 -8.64 -14.25 -3.89
N THR A 111 -8.47 -12.94 -3.90
CA THR A 111 -7.17 -12.31 -3.59
C THR A 111 -6.84 -12.47 -2.12
N ILE A 112 -5.65 -13.01 -1.83
CA ILE A 112 -5.12 -13.06 -0.47
C ILE A 112 -4.39 -11.74 -0.18
N VAL A 113 -4.79 -11.09 0.88
CA VAL A 113 -4.21 -9.84 1.38
C VAL A 113 -3.77 -10.01 2.82
N LYS A 114 -2.86 -9.16 3.29
CA LYS A 114 -2.54 -9.07 4.72
C LYS A 114 -3.24 -7.87 5.31
N VAL A 115 -4.05 -8.11 6.33
CA VAL A 115 -4.68 -7.05 7.09
C VAL A 115 -3.81 -6.76 8.31
N GLU A 116 -3.45 -5.51 8.47
CA GLU A 116 -2.67 -5.01 9.59
C GLU A 116 -3.59 -4.57 10.71
N PHE A 117 -3.37 -5.11 11.91
CA PHE A 117 -4.15 -4.79 13.11
C PHE A 117 -3.28 -4.06 14.13
N PHE A 118 -3.86 -3.06 14.76
CA PHE A 118 -3.34 -2.43 15.95
C PHE A 118 -4.42 -2.45 17.03
N GLU A 119 -4.14 -3.09 18.18
CA GLU A 119 -5.09 -3.25 19.27
C GLU A 119 -6.47 -3.77 18.78
N GLU A 120 -6.44 -4.88 18.03
CA GLU A 120 -7.63 -5.55 17.45
C GLU A 120 -8.39 -4.75 16.37
N LYS A 121 -7.95 -3.55 16.05
CA LYS A 121 -8.54 -2.72 14.99
C LYS A 121 -7.74 -2.83 13.71
N ALA A 122 -8.40 -3.12 12.59
CA ALA A 122 -7.79 -3.04 11.27
C ALA A 122 -7.40 -1.59 10.96
N ILE A 123 -6.15 -1.38 10.53
CA ILE A 123 -5.59 -0.07 10.23
C ILE A 123 -5.07 0.06 8.81
N GLY A 124 -4.90 -1.06 8.12
CA GLY A 124 -4.41 -1.10 6.75
C GLY A 124 -4.55 -2.48 6.14
N VAL A 125 -4.44 -2.50 4.82
CA VAL A 125 -4.40 -3.73 4.02
C VAL A 125 -3.16 -3.66 3.15
N ASP A 126 -2.31 -4.67 3.28
CA ASP A 126 -1.12 -4.85 2.48
C ASP A 126 -1.41 -5.83 1.34
N LEU A 127 -1.17 -5.36 0.11
CA LEU A 127 -1.38 -6.11 -1.12
C LEU A 127 -0.13 -6.92 -1.47
N PRO A 128 -0.26 -8.03 -2.22
CA PRO A 128 0.89 -8.63 -2.88
C PRO A 128 1.62 -7.61 -3.76
N ASP A 129 2.95 -7.68 -3.85
CA ASP A 129 3.78 -6.77 -4.65
C ASP A 129 3.30 -6.65 -6.11
N THR A 130 2.77 -7.75 -6.66
CA THR A 130 2.23 -7.79 -8.01
C THR A 130 0.93 -8.58 -8.07
N MET A 131 0.04 -8.19 -8.99
CA MET A 131 -1.23 -8.88 -9.22
C MET A 131 -1.48 -9.10 -10.71
N ASP A 132 -2.12 -10.24 -11.03
CA ASP A 132 -2.51 -10.59 -12.38
C ASP A 132 -3.95 -10.13 -12.62
N MET A 133 -4.12 -9.18 -13.53
CA MET A 133 -5.41 -8.51 -13.77
C MET A 133 -5.76 -8.54 -15.26
N LYS A 134 -7.06 -8.63 -15.55
CA LYS A 134 -7.57 -8.68 -16.92
C LYS A 134 -7.80 -7.27 -17.48
N VAL A 135 -7.34 -7.02 -18.69
CA VAL A 135 -7.64 -5.81 -19.44
C VAL A 135 -9.06 -5.91 -20.01
N ILE A 136 -9.94 -4.99 -19.63
CA ILE A 136 -11.33 -4.94 -20.14
C ILE A 136 -11.52 -3.91 -21.26
N GLN A 137 -10.64 -2.89 -21.31
CA GLN A 137 -10.70 -1.86 -22.34
C GLN A 137 -9.31 -1.28 -22.60
N THR A 138 -8.94 -1.14 -23.87
CA THR A 138 -7.74 -0.42 -24.31
C THR A 138 -7.89 0.04 -25.74
N GLU A 139 -7.07 1.01 -26.16
CA GLU A 139 -7.04 1.46 -27.54
C GLU A 139 -6.50 0.37 -28.48
N PRO A 140 -7.06 0.21 -29.69
CA PRO A 140 -6.55 -0.73 -30.67
C PRO A 140 -5.12 -0.35 -31.09
N THR A 141 -4.29 -1.37 -31.35
CA THR A 141 -2.93 -1.15 -31.82
C THR A 141 -2.96 -0.60 -33.26
N LEU A 142 -2.54 0.64 -33.43
CA LEU A 142 -2.37 1.22 -34.78
C LEU A 142 -1.16 0.59 -35.45
N GLN A 143 -1.38 -0.13 -36.58
CA GLN A 143 -0.35 -0.87 -37.33
C GLN A 143 0.78 -0.01 -37.90
N LYS A 144 0.77 1.31 -37.74
CA LYS A 144 1.76 2.26 -38.28
C LYS A 144 2.54 3.05 -37.22
N ALA A 145 2.48 2.68 -35.95
CA ALA A 145 3.35 3.30 -34.99
C ALA A 145 4.78 2.80 -35.17
N THR A 146 5.64 3.62 -35.75
CA THR A 146 7.10 3.44 -35.74
C THR A 146 7.53 3.19 -34.29
N ALA A 147 8.49 2.28 -34.11
CA ALA A 147 8.96 1.61 -32.89
C ALA A 147 9.49 2.49 -31.73
N SER A 148 8.97 3.66 -31.50
CA SER A 148 9.08 4.35 -30.21
C SER A 148 7.87 3.93 -29.37
N ALA A 149 8.15 3.19 -28.32
CA ALA A 149 7.16 2.58 -27.43
C ALA A 149 6.27 3.65 -26.76
N VAL A 150 5.26 4.11 -27.47
CA VAL A 150 4.23 4.98 -26.88
C VAL A 150 3.31 4.06 -26.08
N MET A 151 3.40 4.16 -24.75
CA MET A 151 2.48 3.47 -23.85
C MET A 151 1.06 3.97 -24.12
N LYS A 152 0.07 3.08 -23.96
CA LYS A 152 -1.35 3.40 -24.12
C LYS A 152 -2.11 3.09 -22.82
N PRO A 153 -3.22 3.80 -22.52
CA PRO A 153 -4.03 3.50 -21.36
C PRO A 153 -4.79 2.19 -21.57
N ALA A 154 -4.85 1.40 -20.50
CA ALA A 154 -5.68 0.20 -20.41
C ALA A 154 -6.46 0.21 -19.09
N THR A 155 -7.77 -0.02 -19.18
CA THR A 155 -8.65 -0.17 -18.04
C THR A 155 -8.74 -1.65 -17.67
N LEU A 156 -8.50 -1.95 -16.40
CA LEU A 156 -8.53 -3.29 -15.86
C LEU A 156 -9.92 -3.63 -15.29
N GLU A 157 -10.17 -4.90 -15.01
CA GLU A 157 -11.44 -5.44 -14.54
C GLU A 157 -11.99 -4.79 -13.25
N THR A 158 -11.12 -4.20 -12.44
CA THR A 158 -11.46 -3.46 -11.21
C THR A 158 -11.69 -1.96 -11.45
N GLY A 159 -11.51 -1.48 -12.69
CA GLY A 159 -11.55 -0.06 -13.04
C GLY A 159 -10.22 0.67 -12.91
N LEU A 160 -9.15 0.01 -12.45
CA LEU A 160 -7.80 0.58 -12.45
C LEU A 160 -7.35 0.89 -13.88
N VAL A 161 -6.78 2.08 -14.09
CA VAL A 161 -6.20 2.47 -15.38
C VAL A 161 -4.68 2.47 -15.27
N VAL A 162 -4.02 1.68 -16.12
CA VAL A 162 -2.56 1.57 -16.17
C VAL A 162 -2.04 1.84 -17.58
N GLN A 163 -0.79 2.29 -17.67
CA GLN A 163 -0.11 2.45 -18.95
C GLN A 163 0.50 1.13 -19.38
N VAL A 164 0.16 0.66 -20.61
CA VAL A 164 0.62 -0.63 -21.15
C VAL A 164 1.31 -0.45 -22.49
N PRO A 165 2.21 -1.39 -22.88
CA PRO A 165 2.79 -1.40 -24.23
C PRO A 165 1.73 -1.56 -25.33
N PRO A 166 2.02 -1.11 -26.58
CA PRO A 166 1.06 -1.15 -27.70
C PRO A 166 0.52 -2.53 -28.04
N PHE A 167 1.28 -3.59 -27.77
CA PHE A 167 0.89 -4.98 -28.11
C PHE A 167 -0.13 -5.60 -27.13
N VAL A 168 -0.41 -4.96 -26.01
CA VAL A 168 -1.43 -5.42 -25.07
C VAL A 168 -2.81 -5.13 -25.64
N ASN A 169 -3.69 -6.13 -25.62
CA ASN A 169 -5.04 -6.04 -26.16
C ASN A 169 -6.11 -6.25 -25.08
N GLU A 170 -7.32 -5.88 -25.42
CA GLU A 170 -8.49 -6.21 -24.64
C GLU A 170 -8.61 -7.74 -24.50
N GLY A 171 -8.88 -8.23 -23.28
CA GLY A 171 -8.91 -9.64 -22.94
C GLY A 171 -7.59 -10.22 -22.43
N ASP A 172 -6.46 -9.55 -22.65
CA ASP A 172 -5.15 -9.99 -22.14
C ASP A 172 -5.14 -9.92 -20.60
N ARG A 173 -4.39 -10.83 -19.98
CA ARG A 173 -4.02 -10.73 -18.55
C ARG A 173 -2.64 -10.12 -18.44
N ILE A 174 -2.51 -9.19 -17.55
CA ILE A 174 -1.24 -8.49 -17.29
C ILE A 174 -0.91 -8.54 -15.81
N LYS A 175 0.38 -8.60 -15.52
CA LYS A 175 0.93 -8.43 -14.18
C LYS A 175 1.17 -6.96 -13.92
N VAL A 176 0.61 -6.47 -12.81
CA VAL A 176 0.68 -5.07 -12.38
C VAL A 176 1.42 -4.99 -11.06
N ASP A 177 2.37 -4.08 -10.93
CA ASP A 177 2.99 -3.68 -9.68
C ASP A 177 1.98 -2.87 -8.87
N THR A 178 1.68 -3.30 -7.65
CA THR A 178 0.63 -2.70 -6.82
C THR A 178 1.08 -1.41 -6.14
N SER A 179 2.37 -1.22 -5.97
CA SER A 179 2.94 -0.03 -5.32
C SER A 179 3.00 1.19 -6.26
N GLU A 180 3.26 0.96 -7.55
CA GLU A 180 3.42 2.01 -8.56
C GLU A 180 2.28 2.07 -9.59
N ALA A 181 1.28 1.17 -9.49
CA ALA A 181 0.20 1.00 -10.48
C ALA A 181 0.76 0.83 -11.91
N ARG A 182 1.81 0.03 -12.06
CA ARG A 182 2.58 -0.08 -13.30
C ARG A 182 2.51 -1.48 -13.90
N TYR A 183 2.37 -1.52 -15.23
CA TYR A 183 2.53 -2.74 -16.01
C TYR A 183 3.92 -3.35 -15.81
N VAL A 184 3.98 -4.64 -15.53
CA VAL A 184 5.21 -5.43 -15.41
C VAL A 184 5.40 -6.31 -16.64
N GLN A 185 4.44 -7.17 -16.92
CA GLN A 185 4.49 -8.10 -18.07
C GLN A 185 3.09 -8.62 -18.43
N ARG A 186 2.96 -9.21 -19.61
CA ARG A 186 1.77 -9.99 -19.97
C ARG A 186 1.88 -11.38 -19.37
N VAL A 187 0.76 -11.90 -18.88
CA VAL A 187 0.62 -13.25 -18.33
C VAL A 187 0.01 -14.12 -19.43
N GLU A 188 0.59 -15.30 -19.68
CA GLU A 188 0.09 -16.28 -20.64
C GLU A 188 -1.09 -17.09 -20.09
#